data_391646538723799f91b474142aa388af
#
_entry.id   391646538723799f91b474142aa388af
#
_cell.length_a   1.000
_cell.length_b   1.000
_cell.length_c   1.000
_cell.angle_alpha   90.00
_cell.angle_beta   90.00
_cell.angle_gamma   90.00
#
_symmetry.space_group_name_H-M   'P 1'
#
loop_
_entity.id
_entity.type
_entity.pdbx_description
1 polymer ?
#
loop_
_entity_poly.entity_id
_entity_poly.type
_entity_poly.pdbx_seq_one_letter_code
_entity_poly.pdbx_strand_id
1 'polypeptide(L)'
;MRFYRLSLVAFGLILLALGGCSSAPRQAGPDVGASAARHALGMQGKPYRMGGNSPQGFDCSGLVHYSYARVSMNVPRSTEGQWAGSRAIPRKDIRPGDLLFFHQEGKRNSHVAIYVGNDRFVQAPSSGKKVSTATLSDPYWRQHFAAARRPIL
;
A
#
# COMPACT_ATOMS: atom_id res chain seq x y z
N MET A 1 -36.92 -10.11 -74.65
CA MET A 1 -36.66 -10.77 -73.38
C MET A 1 -35.29 -10.26 -72.89
N ARG A 2 -35.24 -9.32 -71.92
CA ARG A 2 -34.01 -8.72 -71.37
C ARG A 2 -34.03 -8.96 -69.90
N PHE A 3 -33.06 -9.76 -69.44
CA PHE A 3 -32.82 -10.03 -68.04
C PHE A 3 -32.00 -8.88 -67.42
N TYR A 4 -32.60 -8.15 -66.47
CA TYR A 4 -31.87 -7.17 -65.65
C TYR A 4 -31.23 -7.90 -64.47
N ARG A 5 -29.92 -7.89 -64.35
CA ARG A 5 -29.14 -8.34 -63.22
C ARG A 5 -29.12 -7.22 -62.17
N LEU A 6 -29.72 -7.46 -61.04
CA LEU A 6 -29.66 -6.56 -59.86
C LEU A 6 -28.37 -6.85 -59.11
N SER A 7 -27.47 -5.89 -59.12
CA SER A 7 -26.23 -5.93 -58.28
C SER A 7 -26.55 -5.37 -56.93
N LEU A 8 -26.54 -6.20 -55.89
CA LEU A 8 -26.60 -5.79 -54.48
C LEU A 8 -25.19 -5.37 -54.03
N VAL A 9 -25.01 -4.07 -53.83
CA VAL A 9 -23.82 -3.50 -53.18
C VAL A 9 -24.03 -3.61 -51.69
N ALA A 10 -23.33 -4.53 -51.04
CA ALA A 10 -23.30 -4.64 -49.60
C ALA A 10 -22.39 -3.54 -49.01
N PHE A 11 -23.02 -2.58 -48.35
CA PHE A 11 -22.32 -1.50 -47.63
C PHE A 11 -21.89 -2.05 -46.26
N GLY A 12 -20.63 -2.44 -46.17
CA GLY A 12 -20.05 -2.89 -44.89
C GLY A 12 -19.79 -1.74 -43.95
N LEU A 13 -20.59 -1.65 -42.89
CA LEU A 13 -20.36 -0.70 -41.78
C LEU A 13 -19.24 -1.20 -40.89
N ILE A 14 -18.05 -0.61 -41.02
CA ILE A 14 -16.92 -0.88 -40.10
C ILE A 14 -17.15 -0.03 -38.86
N LEU A 15 -17.59 -0.62 -37.74
CA LEU A 15 -17.58 -0.02 -36.42
C LEU A 15 -16.14 -0.02 -35.91
N LEU A 16 -15.46 1.12 -35.92
CA LEU A 16 -14.23 1.34 -35.16
C LEU A 16 -14.62 1.46 -33.67
N ALA A 17 -14.42 0.40 -32.91
CA ALA A 17 -14.45 0.45 -31.45
C ALA A 17 -13.18 1.17 -30.95
N LEU A 18 -13.28 2.45 -30.62
CA LEU A 18 -12.28 3.19 -29.88
C LEU A 18 -12.24 2.67 -28.44
N GLY A 19 -11.39 1.67 -28.20
CA GLY A 19 -11.09 1.19 -26.85
C GLY A 19 -10.33 2.27 -26.07
N GLY A 20 -11.04 3.13 -25.34
CA GLY A 20 -10.44 4.07 -24.41
C GLY A 20 -9.79 3.29 -23.26
N CYS A 21 -8.46 3.28 -23.19
CA CYS A 21 -7.72 2.83 -22.01
C CYS A 21 -7.97 3.81 -20.86
N SER A 22 -9.03 3.58 -20.09
CA SER A 22 -9.24 4.23 -18.81
C SER A 22 -8.28 3.60 -17.81
N SER A 23 -7.14 4.24 -17.56
CA SER A 23 -6.22 3.88 -16.47
C SER A 23 -6.83 4.33 -15.13
N ALA A 24 -7.73 3.50 -14.58
CA ALA A 24 -8.18 3.68 -13.20
C ALA A 24 -6.97 3.60 -12.25
N PRO A 25 -6.92 4.44 -11.19
CA PRO A 25 -5.86 4.38 -10.20
C PRO A 25 -5.71 2.95 -9.66
N ARG A 26 -4.55 2.34 -9.85
CA ARG A 26 -4.31 0.95 -9.45
C ARG A 26 -4.16 0.89 -7.93
N GLN A 27 -5.14 0.36 -7.24
CA GLN A 27 -5.02 0.04 -5.82
C GLN A 27 -4.02 -1.11 -5.63
N ALA A 28 -3.29 -1.10 -4.50
CA ALA A 28 -2.51 -2.25 -4.09
C ALA A 28 -3.42 -3.48 -4.02
N GLY A 29 -3.27 -4.40 -4.97
CA GLY A 29 -3.94 -5.68 -4.93
C GLY A 29 -3.53 -6.48 -3.68
N PRO A 30 -4.30 -7.52 -3.27
CA PRO A 30 -3.98 -8.34 -2.11
C PRO A 30 -2.56 -8.89 -2.14
N ASP A 31 -2.10 -9.31 -3.30
CA ASP A 31 -0.78 -9.92 -3.49
C ASP A 31 0.36 -8.91 -3.36
N VAL A 32 0.17 -7.68 -3.83
CA VAL A 32 1.17 -6.61 -3.73
C VAL A 32 1.35 -6.18 -2.28
N GLY A 33 0.26 -5.93 -1.57
CA GLY A 33 0.30 -5.56 -0.15
C GLY A 33 0.94 -6.66 0.71
N ALA A 34 0.52 -7.92 0.52
CA ALA A 34 1.10 -9.06 1.21
C ALA A 34 2.60 -9.24 0.89
N SER A 35 3.01 -8.96 -0.35
CA SER A 35 4.43 -8.99 -0.73
C SER A 35 5.23 -7.87 -0.04
N ALA A 36 4.71 -6.65 0.01
CA ALA A 36 5.34 -5.56 0.75
C ALA A 36 5.47 -5.90 2.25
N ALA A 37 4.42 -6.48 2.85
CA ALA A 37 4.44 -6.94 4.24
C ALA A 37 5.55 -8.00 4.49
N ARG A 38 5.75 -8.94 3.56
CA ARG A 38 6.85 -9.93 3.64
C ARG A 38 8.22 -9.27 3.57
N HIS A 39 8.40 -8.27 2.69
CA HIS A 39 9.65 -7.52 2.64
C HIS A 39 9.93 -6.77 3.95
N ALA A 40 8.92 -6.15 4.55
CA ALA A 40 9.05 -5.51 5.84
C ALA A 40 9.42 -6.51 6.96
N LEU A 41 8.78 -7.68 6.99
CA LEU A 41 9.13 -8.76 7.93
C LEU A 41 10.58 -9.22 7.78
N GLY A 42 11.08 -9.31 6.55
CA GLY A 42 12.47 -9.64 6.28
C GLY A 42 13.49 -8.63 6.82
N MET A 43 13.03 -7.45 7.23
CA MET A 43 13.89 -6.41 7.82
C MET A 43 13.94 -6.46 9.36
N GLN A 44 13.28 -7.42 10.01
CA GLN A 44 13.36 -7.57 11.46
C GLN A 44 14.82 -7.66 11.94
N GLY A 45 15.09 -7.04 13.08
CA GLY A 45 16.44 -6.97 13.65
C GLY A 45 17.33 -5.85 13.06
N LYS A 46 16.94 -5.22 11.94
CA LYS A 46 17.68 -4.06 11.42
C LYS A 46 17.53 -2.87 12.37
N PRO A 47 18.56 -2.02 12.52
CA PRO A 47 18.53 -0.92 13.48
C PRO A 47 17.52 0.16 13.07
N TYR A 48 16.94 0.85 14.07
CA TYR A 48 16.28 2.11 13.81
C TYR A 48 17.33 3.18 13.45
N ARG A 49 17.03 3.97 12.44
CA ARG A 49 17.83 5.14 12.06
C ARG A 49 16.92 6.25 11.57
N MET A 50 16.97 7.41 12.21
CA MET A 50 16.24 8.59 11.77
C MET A 50 16.60 8.92 10.31
N GLY A 51 15.58 9.11 9.46
CA GLY A 51 15.76 9.34 8.02
C GLY A 51 16.19 8.10 7.22
N GLY A 52 16.34 6.93 7.85
CA GLY A 52 16.76 5.68 7.21
C GLY A 52 15.65 5.05 6.38
N ASN A 53 16.03 4.46 5.23
CA ASN A 53 15.11 3.77 4.31
C ASN A 53 15.79 2.57 3.61
N SER A 54 16.78 1.97 4.24
CA SER A 54 17.56 0.86 3.69
C SER A 54 17.92 -0.16 4.76
N PRO A 55 18.41 -1.36 4.42
CA PRO A 55 18.83 -2.37 5.39
C PRO A 55 19.91 -1.92 6.38
N GLN A 56 20.57 -0.79 6.16
CA GLN A 56 21.51 -0.19 7.09
C GLN A 56 20.80 0.54 8.27
N GLY A 57 19.50 0.77 8.14
CA GLY A 57 18.66 1.33 9.18
C GLY A 57 17.40 1.96 8.60
N PHE A 58 16.34 1.90 9.38
CA PHE A 58 15.01 2.41 9.00
C PHE A 58 14.45 3.33 10.08
N ASP A 59 13.77 4.39 9.66
CA ASP A 59 12.69 4.96 10.45
C ASP A 59 11.34 4.34 10.08
N CYS A 60 10.27 4.69 10.77
CA CYS A 60 8.96 4.05 10.59
C CYS A 60 8.43 4.17 9.15
N SER A 61 8.42 5.36 8.58
CA SER A 61 7.96 5.60 7.21
C SER A 61 8.96 5.12 6.15
N GLY A 62 10.25 5.09 6.46
CA GLY A 62 11.29 4.53 5.60
C GLY A 62 11.18 3.03 5.43
N LEU A 63 10.79 2.30 6.46
CA LEU A 63 10.49 0.87 6.37
C LEU A 63 9.30 0.61 5.42
N VAL A 64 8.24 1.40 5.53
CA VAL A 64 7.08 1.34 4.61
C VAL A 64 7.52 1.63 3.18
N HIS A 65 8.17 2.76 2.96
CA HIS A 65 8.67 3.19 1.64
C HIS A 65 9.54 2.11 0.98
N TYR A 66 10.52 1.60 1.70
CA TYR A 66 11.40 0.53 1.22
C TYR A 66 10.62 -0.73 0.84
N SER A 67 9.73 -1.18 1.71
CA SER A 67 8.99 -2.43 1.52
C SER A 67 8.10 -2.38 0.28
N TYR A 68 7.46 -1.25 0.03
CA TYR A 68 6.63 -1.04 -1.15
C TYR A 68 7.46 -0.84 -2.42
N ALA A 69 8.62 -0.18 -2.34
CA ALA A 69 9.55 -0.06 -3.47
C ALA A 69 10.03 -1.44 -3.97
N ARG A 70 10.16 -2.44 -3.08
CA ARG A 70 10.52 -3.82 -3.45
C ARG A 70 9.47 -4.55 -4.28
N VAL A 71 8.27 -4.03 -4.32
CA VAL A 71 7.15 -4.54 -5.15
C VAL A 71 6.76 -3.55 -6.24
N SER A 72 7.70 -2.69 -6.64
CA SER A 72 7.55 -1.69 -7.71
C SER A 72 6.43 -0.69 -7.46
N MET A 73 6.18 -0.36 -6.18
CA MET A 73 5.20 0.62 -5.77
C MET A 73 5.84 1.83 -5.09
N ASN A 74 5.53 3.01 -5.60
CA ASN A 74 6.04 4.25 -5.04
C ASN A 74 5.09 4.81 -3.97
N VAL A 75 5.34 4.43 -2.72
CA VAL A 75 4.65 4.99 -1.55
C VAL A 75 5.48 6.17 -1.03
N PRO A 76 4.88 7.32 -0.64
CA PRO A 76 5.62 8.49 -0.17
C PRO A 76 6.60 8.18 0.97
N ARG A 77 7.70 8.94 1.05
CA ARG A 77 8.75 8.72 2.05
C ARG A 77 8.34 9.10 3.47
N SER A 78 7.50 10.11 3.64
CA SER A 78 7.11 10.62 4.95
C SER A 78 5.80 10.02 5.46
N THR A 79 5.64 9.94 6.78
CA THR A 79 4.40 9.48 7.42
C THR A 79 3.19 10.30 6.98
N GLU A 80 3.34 11.62 6.87
CA GLU A 80 2.30 12.53 6.40
C GLU A 80 1.91 12.25 4.94
N GLY A 81 2.91 12.09 4.06
CA GLY A 81 2.67 11.74 2.66
C GLY A 81 2.01 10.37 2.52
N GLN A 82 2.38 9.39 3.34
CA GLN A 82 1.76 8.06 3.37
C GLN A 82 0.30 8.12 3.83
N TRP A 83 0.00 8.98 4.81
CA TRP A 83 -1.38 9.23 5.21
C TRP A 83 -2.18 9.83 4.06
N ALA A 84 -1.70 10.89 3.43
CA ALA A 84 -2.36 11.57 2.33
C ALA A 84 -2.53 10.67 1.08
N GLY A 85 -1.50 9.86 0.77
CA GLY A 85 -1.48 8.93 -0.36
C GLY A 85 -2.17 7.58 -0.10
N SER A 86 -3.07 7.51 0.88
CA SER A 86 -3.77 6.27 1.24
C SER A 86 -5.23 6.54 1.59
N ARG A 87 -6.09 5.52 1.45
CA ARG A 87 -7.52 5.58 1.82
C ARG A 87 -7.78 4.85 3.13
N ALA A 88 -8.72 5.33 3.92
CA ALA A 88 -9.13 4.68 5.16
C ALA A 88 -9.72 3.28 4.92
N ILE A 89 -9.41 2.35 5.82
CA ILE A 89 -9.91 0.97 5.81
C ILE A 89 -10.60 0.70 7.14
N PRO A 90 -11.83 0.18 7.14
CA PRO A 90 -12.47 -0.30 8.36
C PRO A 90 -11.62 -1.39 9.02
N ARG A 91 -11.60 -1.42 10.35
CA ARG A 91 -10.74 -2.37 11.10
C ARG A 91 -10.98 -3.85 10.72
N LYS A 92 -12.23 -4.21 10.42
CA LYS A 92 -12.60 -5.57 9.99
C LYS A 92 -12.06 -5.96 8.60
N ASP A 93 -11.69 -4.97 7.77
CA ASP A 93 -11.24 -5.17 6.39
C ASP A 93 -9.72 -5.00 6.24
N ILE A 94 -9.00 -4.90 7.36
CA ILE A 94 -7.53 -4.80 7.37
C ILE A 94 -6.92 -6.10 6.84
N ARG A 95 -5.97 -5.97 5.92
CA ARG A 95 -5.25 -7.10 5.32
C ARG A 95 -3.75 -6.83 5.23
N PRO A 96 -2.89 -7.86 5.08
CA PRO A 96 -1.45 -7.68 4.96
C PRO A 96 -1.08 -6.63 3.91
N GLY A 97 -0.19 -5.70 4.29
CA GLY A 97 0.20 -4.53 3.49
C GLY A 97 -0.51 -3.25 3.88
N ASP A 98 -1.67 -3.28 4.56
CA ASP A 98 -2.28 -2.04 5.01
C ASP A 98 -1.39 -1.34 6.03
N LEU A 99 -1.41 -0.01 5.97
CA LEU A 99 -0.64 0.85 6.87
C LEU A 99 -1.46 1.10 8.14
N LEU A 100 -0.81 0.93 9.27
CA LEU A 100 -1.38 1.24 10.58
C LEU A 100 -0.73 2.52 11.09
N PHE A 101 -1.56 3.52 11.38
CA PHE A 101 -1.11 4.79 11.95
C PHE A 101 -1.41 4.85 13.43
N PHE A 102 -0.48 5.44 14.17
CA PHE A 102 -0.60 5.58 15.61
C PHE A 102 -0.29 7.01 16.04
N HIS A 103 -0.93 7.43 17.14
CA HIS A 103 -0.60 8.67 17.85
C HIS A 103 0.46 8.37 18.89
N GLN A 104 1.64 8.95 18.76
CA GLN A 104 2.71 8.79 19.74
C GLN A 104 3.22 10.15 20.21
N GLU A 105 3.68 10.24 21.47
CA GLU A 105 4.25 11.43 22.07
C GLU A 105 3.35 12.67 21.93
N GLY A 106 2.03 12.50 22.06
CA GLY A 106 1.07 13.59 21.90
C GLY A 106 0.88 14.10 20.47
N LYS A 107 1.58 13.52 19.49
CA LYS A 107 1.49 13.92 18.07
C LYS A 107 0.54 13.01 17.29
N ARG A 108 -0.32 13.62 16.48
CA ARG A 108 -1.27 12.88 15.63
C ARG A 108 -0.55 12.18 14.47
N ASN A 109 -0.88 10.90 14.24
CA ASN A 109 -0.37 10.08 13.12
C ASN A 109 1.17 10.13 13.00
N SER A 110 1.86 10.21 14.14
CA SER A 110 3.32 10.39 14.17
C SER A 110 4.11 9.11 13.93
N HIS A 111 3.43 7.96 13.95
CA HIS A 111 4.04 6.66 13.72
C HIS A 111 3.22 5.83 12.73
N VAL A 112 3.92 5.07 11.88
CA VAL A 112 3.33 4.17 10.88
C VAL A 112 3.99 2.80 10.95
N ALA A 113 3.19 1.76 10.70
CA ALA A 113 3.63 0.37 10.61
C ALA A 113 2.92 -0.33 9.46
N ILE A 114 3.37 -1.54 9.09
CA ILE A 114 2.74 -2.38 8.07
C ILE A 114 2.08 -3.57 8.75
N TYR A 115 0.79 -3.76 8.49
CA TYR A 115 0.06 -4.94 8.96
C TYR A 115 0.51 -6.19 8.22
N VAL A 116 0.74 -7.28 8.95
CA VAL A 116 1.26 -8.54 8.39
C VAL A 116 0.31 -9.73 8.56
N GLY A 117 -0.90 -9.48 9.07
CA GLY A 117 -1.90 -10.51 9.35
C GLY A 117 -1.87 -11.01 10.80
N ASN A 118 -2.91 -11.75 11.20
CA ASN A 118 -3.02 -12.36 12.53
C ASN A 118 -2.78 -11.38 13.69
N ASP A 119 -3.45 -10.21 13.62
CA ASP A 119 -3.34 -9.14 14.60
C ASP A 119 -1.94 -8.53 14.75
N ARG A 120 -0.99 -8.87 13.87
CA ARG A 120 0.42 -8.46 13.96
C ARG A 120 0.76 -7.40 12.93
N PHE A 121 1.72 -6.56 13.29
CA PHE A 121 2.33 -5.59 12.39
C PHE A 121 3.84 -5.51 12.63
N VAL A 122 4.58 -5.05 11.63
CA VAL A 122 6.01 -4.80 11.68
C VAL A 122 6.28 -3.30 11.64
N GLN A 123 7.25 -2.86 12.42
CA GLN A 123 7.57 -1.45 12.61
C GLN A 123 9.05 -1.20 12.85
N ALA A 124 9.50 0.03 12.59
CA ALA A 124 10.77 0.58 13.08
C ALA A 124 10.44 1.57 14.21
N PRO A 125 10.59 1.19 15.49
CA PRO A 125 9.92 1.89 16.60
C PRO A 125 10.54 3.23 16.97
N SER A 126 11.81 3.28 17.32
CA SER A 126 12.51 4.50 17.76
C SER A 126 14.02 4.27 17.93
N SER A 127 14.75 5.35 18.18
CA SER A 127 16.21 5.32 18.41
C SER A 127 16.62 4.30 19.46
N GLY A 128 17.73 3.60 19.21
CA GLY A 128 18.26 2.55 20.06
C GLY A 128 17.54 1.20 19.96
N LYS A 129 16.43 1.11 19.22
CA LYS A 129 15.67 -0.12 19.00
C LYS A 129 15.90 -0.67 17.60
N LYS A 130 15.28 -1.80 17.31
CA LYS A 130 15.37 -2.50 16.04
C LYS A 130 13.98 -2.70 15.43
N VAL A 131 13.92 -2.88 14.13
CA VAL A 131 12.70 -3.33 13.45
C VAL A 131 12.18 -4.59 14.13
N SER A 132 10.93 -4.57 14.53
CA SER A 132 10.28 -5.63 15.30
C SER A 132 8.80 -5.76 14.98
N THR A 133 8.19 -6.85 15.39
CA THR A 133 6.73 -7.03 15.33
C THR A 133 6.08 -6.70 16.67
N ALA A 134 4.82 -6.25 16.59
CA ALA A 134 3.93 -6.07 17.73
C ALA A 134 2.51 -6.50 17.34
N THR A 135 1.57 -6.48 18.28
CA THR A 135 0.17 -6.84 18.06
C THR A 135 -0.77 -5.67 18.32
N LEU A 136 -1.86 -5.59 17.55
CA LEU A 136 -2.89 -4.56 17.75
C LEU A 136 -3.70 -4.76 19.04
N SER A 137 -3.73 -5.98 19.57
CA SER A 137 -4.39 -6.32 20.84
C SER A 137 -3.56 -5.90 22.06
N ASP A 138 -2.27 -5.63 21.91
CA ASP A 138 -1.46 -5.08 22.99
C ASP A 138 -2.08 -3.77 23.50
N PRO A 139 -2.23 -3.59 24.85
CA PRO A 139 -2.90 -2.42 25.43
C PRO A 139 -2.31 -1.08 24.98
N TYR A 140 -0.99 -0.98 24.87
CA TYR A 140 -0.33 0.24 24.42
C TYR A 140 -0.71 0.56 22.97
N TRP A 141 -0.57 -0.39 22.05
CA TRP A 141 -0.85 -0.18 20.64
C TRP A 141 -2.35 0.05 20.38
N ARG A 142 -3.21 -0.65 21.08
CA ARG A 142 -4.66 -0.45 20.99
C ARG A 142 -5.08 0.95 21.41
N GLN A 143 -4.48 1.50 22.47
CA GLN A 143 -4.74 2.86 22.95
C GLN A 143 -4.28 3.93 21.98
N HIS A 144 -3.14 3.71 21.28
CA HIS A 144 -2.53 4.68 20.39
C HIS A 144 -2.97 4.52 18.92
N PHE A 145 -3.75 3.50 18.60
CA PHE A 145 -4.21 3.24 17.23
C PHE A 145 -5.11 4.37 16.73
N ALA A 146 -4.69 4.98 15.60
CA ALA A 146 -5.40 6.08 14.96
C ALA A 146 -6.29 5.59 13.80
N ALA A 147 -5.70 4.87 12.84
CA ALA A 147 -6.39 4.39 11.66
C ALA A 147 -5.61 3.28 10.95
N ALA A 148 -6.35 2.45 10.20
CA ALA A 148 -5.79 1.62 9.14
C ALA A 148 -6.06 2.27 7.80
N ARG A 149 -5.08 2.28 6.91
CA ARG A 149 -5.17 2.91 5.60
C ARG A 149 -4.47 2.05 4.55
N ARG A 150 -5.01 2.02 3.34
CA ARG A 150 -4.44 1.28 2.20
C ARG A 150 -3.83 2.26 1.20
N PRO A 151 -2.57 2.09 0.80
CA PRO A 151 -1.95 2.91 -0.23
C PRO A 151 -2.76 2.94 -1.52
N ILE A 152 -2.91 4.13 -2.09
CA ILE A 152 -3.48 4.39 -3.42
C ILE A 152 -2.30 4.57 -4.37
N LEU A 153 -2.39 3.94 -5.53
CA LEU A 153 -1.32 3.87 -6.53
C LEU A 153 -1.72 4.55 -7.82
#